data_1a184ea838a09a939e1b4aa36f4b5e89
#
_entry.id   1a184ea838a09a939e1b4aa36f4b5e89
#
_cell.length_a   1.000
_cell.length_b   1.000
_cell.length_c   1.000
_cell.angle_alpha   90.00
_cell.angle_beta   90.00
_cell.angle_gamma   90.00
#
_symmetry.space_group_name_H-M   'P 1'
#
loop_
_entity.id
_entity.type
_entity.pdbx_description
1 polymer ?
#
loop_
_entity_poly.entity_id
_entity_poly.type
_entity_poly.pdbx_seq_one_letter_code
_entity_poly.pdbx_strand_id
1 'polypeptide(L)'
;ISQTKPLDPNVQPLEVQVVSMDWKWLFLYPEQGIATVNEFAAPVDRPIRFKLTATSTMAAFYVPDLAGMIYAMPGMETQLNAVINKEGTYKGLNSHYSGAGFSGMTFKFHGLSNEGFDAWVQQAKTEGKVLDRASYLELVKPSERHPVTRFSSVQDGLYNRVLNMCVEEGKMCMHHMMAIDAAGGAAYMKKVGLNLPDDVCSVENADRVVALLDQRDSQGAVAQQ
;
A
#
# COMPACT_ATOMS: atom_id res chain seq x y z
N ILE A 1 -22.27 -11.50 -3.57
CA ILE A 1 -22.40 -11.03 -2.19
C ILE A 1 -23.73 -10.32 -2.09
N SER A 2 -24.61 -10.82 -1.25
CA SER A 2 -25.94 -10.22 -1.04
C SER A 2 -25.77 -8.93 -0.25
N GLN A 3 -25.97 -7.78 -0.88
CA GLN A 3 -26.13 -6.52 -0.18
C GLN A 3 -27.49 -6.52 0.50
N THR A 4 -27.52 -6.78 1.78
CA THR A 4 -28.76 -6.83 2.56
C THR A 4 -29.29 -5.44 2.94
N LYS A 5 -28.44 -4.42 2.85
CA LYS A 5 -28.82 -3.01 3.07
C LYS A 5 -28.25 -2.13 1.95
N PRO A 6 -29.02 -1.19 1.38
CA PRO A 6 -28.45 -0.17 0.53
C PRO A 6 -27.48 0.70 1.34
N LEU A 7 -26.30 0.94 0.77
CA LEU A 7 -25.32 1.84 1.36
C LEU A 7 -25.80 3.29 1.17
N ASP A 8 -25.64 4.13 2.19
CA ASP A 8 -25.87 5.57 2.08
C ASP A 8 -24.80 6.17 1.14
N PRO A 9 -25.18 6.75 -0.01
CA PRO A 9 -24.24 7.32 -0.95
C PRO A 9 -23.46 8.54 -0.39
N ASN A 10 -23.92 9.11 0.72
CA ASN A 10 -23.27 10.24 1.38
C ASN A 10 -22.17 9.82 2.35
N VAL A 11 -22.09 8.52 2.70
CA VAL A 11 -21.05 8.02 3.61
C VAL A 11 -19.74 7.85 2.87
N GLN A 12 -18.71 8.60 3.28
CA GLN A 12 -17.38 8.49 2.73
C GLN A 12 -16.77 7.11 3.05
N PRO A 13 -16.29 6.36 2.04
CA PRO A 13 -15.63 5.09 2.27
C PRO A 13 -14.40 5.24 3.15
N LEU A 14 -14.18 4.31 4.06
CA LEU A 14 -12.90 4.17 4.76
C LEU A 14 -11.87 3.65 3.78
N GLU A 15 -10.83 4.42 3.48
CA GLU A 15 -9.71 3.94 2.66
C GLU A 15 -8.72 3.16 3.52
N VAL A 16 -8.38 1.95 3.10
CA VAL A 16 -7.36 1.10 3.71
C VAL A 16 -6.39 0.65 2.63
N GLN A 17 -5.14 1.06 2.75
CA GLN A 17 -4.07 0.62 1.87
C GLN A 17 -3.45 -0.65 2.43
N VAL A 18 -3.35 -1.69 1.61
CA VAL A 18 -2.89 -3.02 2.03
C VAL A 18 -1.63 -3.39 1.27
N VAL A 19 -0.59 -3.75 1.99
CA VAL A 19 0.66 -4.23 1.42
C VAL A 19 0.90 -5.66 1.85
N SER A 20 0.93 -6.58 0.89
CA SER A 20 1.37 -7.95 1.11
C SER A 20 2.89 -8.00 1.17
N MET A 21 3.44 -8.57 2.21
CA MET A 21 4.87 -8.81 2.41
C MET A 21 5.13 -10.30 2.58
N ASP A 22 6.40 -10.71 2.64
CA ASP A 22 6.76 -12.11 2.87
C ASP A 22 6.29 -12.55 4.25
N TRP A 23 5.13 -13.18 4.19
CA TRP A 23 4.25 -13.86 5.12
C TRP A 23 3.59 -12.98 6.18
N LYS A 24 3.36 -11.68 5.88
CA LYS A 24 2.58 -10.77 6.74
C LYS A 24 1.83 -9.73 5.92
N TRP A 25 0.86 -9.08 6.55
CA TRP A 25 0.01 -8.06 5.95
C TRP A 25 0.19 -6.73 6.68
N LEU A 26 0.54 -5.68 5.94
CA LEU A 26 0.57 -4.31 6.45
C LEU A 26 -0.68 -3.57 5.98
N PHE A 27 -1.37 -2.93 6.91
CA PHE A 27 -2.55 -2.11 6.69
C PHE A 27 -2.24 -0.66 7.05
N LEU A 28 -2.41 0.26 6.11
CA LEU A 28 -2.21 1.69 6.32
C LEU A 28 -3.54 2.41 6.22
N TYR A 29 -3.75 3.38 7.09
CA TYR A 29 -4.95 4.20 7.18
C TYR A 29 -4.59 5.66 6.89
N PRO A 30 -4.70 6.13 5.64
CA PRO A 30 -4.29 7.49 5.27
C PRO A 30 -5.03 8.58 6.05
N GLU A 31 -6.34 8.41 6.26
CA GLU A 31 -7.17 9.38 6.99
C GLU A 31 -6.83 9.45 8.48
N GLN A 32 -6.51 8.31 9.11
CA GLN A 32 -6.19 8.21 10.53
C GLN A 32 -4.71 8.44 10.83
N GLY A 33 -3.86 8.31 9.81
CA GLY A 33 -2.41 8.46 9.91
C GLY A 33 -1.70 7.31 10.64
N ILE A 34 -2.33 6.14 10.77
CA ILE A 34 -1.79 4.95 11.46
C ILE A 34 -1.51 3.79 10.52
N ALA A 35 -0.76 2.81 10.99
CA ALA A 35 -0.63 1.52 10.32
C ALA A 35 -0.61 0.36 11.30
N THR A 36 -0.99 -0.84 10.82
CA THR A 36 -1.00 -2.07 11.62
C THR A 36 -0.50 -3.25 10.82
N VAL A 37 0.08 -4.24 11.48
CA VAL A 37 0.54 -5.49 10.87
C VAL A 37 -0.29 -6.65 11.41
N ASN A 38 -0.79 -7.49 10.49
CA ASN A 38 -1.59 -8.68 10.76
C ASN A 38 -2.89 -8.44 11.57
N GLU A 39 -3.32 -7.20 11.62
CA GLU A 39 -4.58 -6.79 12.22
C GLU A 39 -5.13 -5.56 11.49
N PHE A 40 -6.45 -5.53 11.25
CA PHE A 40 -7.11 -4.30 10.82
C PHE A 40 -8.52 -4.21 11.41
N ALA A 41 -9.06 -3.00 11.45
CA ALA A 41 -10.40 -2.73 11.94
C ALA A 41 -11.16 -1.81 10.98
N ALA A 42 -12.48 -1.93 10.97
CA ALA A 42 -13.34 -1.01 10.26
C ALA A 42 -14.68 -0.88 11.00
N PRO A 43 -15.34 0.28 10.91
CA PRO A 43 -16.69 0.44 11.45
C PRO A 43 -17.70 -0.38 10.64
N VAL A 44 -18.69 -0.94 11.32
CA VAL A 44 -19.81 -1.62 10.66
C VAL A 44 -20.65 -0.63 9.85
N ASP A 45 -21.29 -1.13 8.80
CA ASP A 45 -22.17 -0.38 7.88
C ASP A 45 -21.47 0.79 7.14
N ARG A 46 -20.15 1.00 7.32
CA ARG A 46 -19.35 1.94 6.53
C ARG A 46 -18.69 1.22 5.37
N PRO A 47 -18.78 1.73 4.12
CA PRO A 47 -18.05 1.18 2.99
C PRO A 47 -16.53 1.23 3.24
N ILE A 48 -15.83 0.17 2.87
CA ILE A 48 -14.37 0.09 2.94
C ILE A 48 -13.85 0.01 1.51
N ARG A 49 -12.88 0.85 1.18
CA ARG A 49 -12.14 0.79 -0.08
C ARG A 49 -10.72 0.32 0.21
N PHE A 50 -10.44 -0.90 -0.16
CA PHE A 50 -9.09 -1.43 -0.11
C PHE A 50 -8.32 -1.07 -1.38
N LYS A 51 -7.08 -0.60 -1.22
CA LYS A 51 -6.07 -0.46 -2.27
C LYS A 51 -4.94 -1.41 -1.93
N LEU A 52 -4.69 -2.38 -2.80
CA LEU A 52 -3.78 -3.47 -2.49
C LEU A 52 -2.58 -3.50 -3.44
N THR A 53 -1.42 -3.74 -2.88
CA THR A 53 -0.19 -4.04 -3.61
C THR A 53 0.64 -5.09 -2.85
N ALA A 54 1.73 -5.54 -3.44
CA ALA A 54 2.65 -6.48 -2.81
C ALA A 54 4.10 -6.00 -2.93
N THR A 55 4.98 -6.50 -2.07
CA THR A 55 6.42 -6.14 -2.11
C THR A 55 7.24 -7.05 -3.01
N SER A 56 6.97 -8.36 -3.00
CA SER A 56 7.80 -9.38 -3.64
C SER A 56 6.98 -10.36 -4.45
N THR A 57 6.13 -11.15 -3.81
CA THR A 57 5.35 -12.21 -4.43
C THR A 57 3.86 -11.85 -4.49
N MET A 58 3.18 -12.37 -5.50
CA MET A 58 1.73 -12.25 -5.58
C MET A 58 1.10 -12.95 -4.37
N ALA A 59 0.10 -12.30 -3.78
CA ALA A 59 -0.70 -12.84 -2.69
C ALA A 59 -2.19 -12.63 -2.97
N ALA A 60 -3.02 -13.45 -2.35
CA ALA A 60 -4.47 -13.36 -2.48
C ALA A 60 -5.07 -12.95 -1.14
N PHE A 61 -5.53 -11.72 -1.07
CA PHE A 61 -6.23 -11.17 0.09
C PHE A 61 -7.63 -11.75 0.16
N TYR A 62 -7.94 -12.41 1.26
CA TYR A 62 -9.23 -13.07 1.44
C TYR A 62 -9.72 -12.99 2.89
N VAL A 63 -10.91 -12.43 3.06
CA VAL A 63 -11.68 -12.45 4.31
C VAL A 63 -13.05 -13.05 3.98
N PRO A 64 -13.29 -14.34 4.30
CA PRO A 64 -14.47 -15.07 3.88
C PRO A 64 -15.81 -14.37 4.20
N ASP A 65 -15.88 -13.74 5.37
CA ASP A 65 -17.10 -13.08 5.86
C ASP A 65 -17.27 -11.64 5.34
N LEU A 66 -16.26 -11.07 4.66
CA LEU A 66 -16.28 -9.68 4.22
C LEU A 66 -16.55 -9.54 2.72
N ALA A 67 -15.72 -10.18 1.91
CA ALA A 67 -15.77 -10.03 0.46
C ALA A 67 -15.14 -11.25 -0.24
N GLY A 68 -15.23 -11.27 -1.58
CA GLY A 68 -14.47 -12.21 -2.41
C GLY A 68 -12.95 -11.98 -2.31
N MET A 69 -12.21 -12.92 -2.87
CA MET A 69 -10.75 -12.84 -2.95
C MET A 69 -10.30 -11.83 -4.01
N ILE A 70 -9.19 -11.13 -3.73
CA ILE A 70 -8.51 -10.28 -4.71
C ILE A 70 -7.00 -10.46 -4.63
N TYR A 71 -6.32 -10.37 -5.77
CA TYR A 71 -4.86 -10.46 -5.83
C TYR A 71 -4.18 -9.13 -5.54
N ALA A 72 -3.10 -9.19 -4.76
CA ALA A 72 -2.12 -8.13 -4.57
C ALA A 72 -0.84 -8.51 -5.31
N MET A 73 -0.35 -7.62 -6.17
CA MET A 73 0.81 -7.87 -7.04
C MET A 73 1.84 -6.74 -6.92
N PRO A 74 3.15 -7.04 -6.99
CA PRO A 74 4.18 -6.02 -6.99
C PRO A 74 4.02 -5.03 -8.15
N GLY A 75 4.20 -3.74 -7.87
CA GLY A 75 4.13 -2.69 -8.88
C GLY A 75 2.74 -2.40 -9.46
N MET A 76 1.70 -3.03 -8.92
CA MET A 76 0.31 -2.83 -9.36
C MET A 76 -0.59 -2.53 -8.16
N GLU A 77 -1.57 -1.64 -8.37
CA GLU A 77 -2.62 -1.40 -7.39
C GLU A 77 -3.91 -2.08 -7.84
N THR A 78 -4.46 -2.95 -7.00
CA THR A 78 -5.79 -3.52 -7.17
C THR A 78 -6.74 -2.92 -6.14
N GLN A 79 -8.04 -2.85 -6.46
CA GLN A 79 -9.04 -2.25 -5.58
C GLN A 79 -10.15 -3.23 -5.27
N LEU A 80 -10.55 -3.30 -4.00
CA LEU A 80 -11.68 -4.07 -3.51
C LEU A 80 -12.57 -3.18 -2.66
N ASN A 81 -13.87 -3.16 -2.97
CA ASN A 81 -14.85 -2.50 -2.14
C ASN A 81 -15.62 -3.54 -1.34
N ALA A 82 -15.80 -3.28 -0.06
CA ALA A 82 -16.49 -4.18 0.85
C ALA A 82 -17.25 -3.40 1.94
N VAL A 83 -18.14 -4.09 2.64
CA VAL A 83 -18.81 -3.59 3.83
C VAL A 83 -19.05 -4.75 4.78
N ILE A 84 -18.85 -4.52 6.06
CA ILE A 84 -19.24 -5.46 7.12
C ILE A 84 -20.45 -4.90 7.86
N ASN A 85 -21.47 -5.72 8.06
CA ASN A 85 -22.73 -5.29 8.67
C ASN A 85 -22.92 -5.80 10.09
N LYS A 86 -21.96 -6.56 10.61
CA LYS A 86 -22.04 -7.15 11.94
C LYS A 86 -20.72 -6.96 12.68
N GLU A 87 -20.81 -6.55 13.94
CA GLU A 87 -19.66 -6.49 14.83
C GLU A 87 -19.11 -7.89 15.09
N GLY A 88 -17.80 -7.99 15.21
CA GLY A 88 -17.12 -9.24 15.50
C GLY A 88 -15.66 -9.24 15.07
N THR A 89 -15.00 -10.34 15.38
CA THR A 89 -13.63 -10.59 14.94
C THR A 89 -13.64 -11.69 13.89
N TYR A 90 -13.12 -11.38 12.74
CA TYR A 90 -13.07 -12.24 11.56
C TYR A 90 -11.64 -12.62 11.24
N LYS A 91 -11.45 -13.75 10.61
CA LYS A 91 -10.13 -14.20 10.17
C LYS A 91 -9.94 -13.90 8.70
N GLY A 92 -8.85 -13.20 8.39
CA GLY A 92 -8.34 -13.07 7.03
C GLY A 92 -7.11 -13.95 6.81
N LEU A 93 -6.86 -14.27 5.55
CA LEU A 93 -5.73 -15.13 5.16
C LEU A 93 -5.24 -14.79 3.75
N ASN A 94 -4.03 -15.24 3.45
CA ASN A 94 -3.56 -15.37 2.09
C ASN A 94 -4.09 -16.72 1.54
N SER A 95 -4.78 -16.71 0.40
CA SER A 95 -5.29 -17.92 -0.24
C SER A 95 -4.46 -18.37 -1.45
N HIS A 96 -3.35 -17.69 -1.74
CA HIS A 96 -2.39 -18.04 -2.79
C HIS A 96 -1.07 -18.45 -2.18
N TYR A 97 -0.56 -19.63 -2.55
CA TYR A 97 0.71 -20.14 -2.01
C TYR A 97 1.88 -19.19 -2.31
N SER A 98 2.62 -18.80 -1.27
CA SER A 98 3.68 -17.81 -1.32
C SER A 98 4.98 -18.25 -0.60
N GLY A 99 5.23 -19.54 -0.50
CA GLY A 99 6.47 -20.06 0.08
C GLY A 99 6.33 -20.57 1.52
N ALA A 100 7.44 -20.67 2.25
CA ALA A 100 7.56 -21.40 3.52
C ALA A 100 6.60 -20.89 4.61
N GLY A 101 6.48 -19.59 4.79
CA GLY A 101 5.61 -18.98 5.82
C GLY A 101 4.14 -18.83 5.43
N PHE A 102 3.74 -19.32 4.26
CA PHE A 102 2.38 -19.19 3.74
C PHE A 102 1.30 -19.64 4.73
N SER A 103 1.50 -20.78 5.39
CA SER A 103 0.51 -21.36 6.33
C SER A 103 0.24 -20.46 7.56
N GLY A 104 1.18 -19.61 7.91
CA GLY A 104 1.09 -18.64 9.01
C GLY A 104 0.64 -17.23 8.57
N MET A 105 0.46 -16.99 7.28
CA MET A 105 0.10 -15.67 6.74
C MET A 105 -1.39 -15.39 6.91
N THR A 106 -1.78 -15.12 8.14
CA THR A 106 -3.16 -14.80 8.56
C THR A 106 -3.20 -13.48 9.30
N PHE A 107 -4.36 -12.85 9.32
CA PHE A 107 -4.60 -11.60 10.04
C PHE A 107 -5.98 -11.59 10.67
N LYS A 108 -6.20 -10.66 11.62
CA LYS A 108 -7.50 -10.43 12.25
C LYS A 108 -8.17 -9.19 11.65
N PHE A 109 -9.44 -9.30 11.41
CA PHE A 109 -10.29 -8.19 11.04
C PHE A 109 -11.33 -7.95 12.15
N HIS A 110 -11.40 -6.72 12.67
CA HIS A 110 -12.36 -6.31 13.68
C HIS A 110 -13.42 -5.42 13.04
N GLY A 111 -14.65 -5.93 12.95
CA GLY A 111 -15.84 -5.12 12.68
C GLY A 111 -16.30 -4.49 14.00
N LEU A 112 -16.25 -3.17 14.08
CA LEU A 112 -16.51 -2.42 15.33
C LEU A 112 -17.63 -1.41 15.14
N SER A 113 -18.21 -0.92 16.25
CA SER A 113 -19.00 0.31 16.21
C SER A 113 -18.13 1.51 15.84
N ASN A 114 -18.71 2.66 15.51
CA ASN A 114 -17.93 3.87 15.23
C ASN A 114 -17.03 4.27 16.41
N GLU A 115 -17.60 4.26 17.61
CA GLU A 115 -16.88 4.57 18.86
C GLU A 115 -15.78 3.54 19.13
N GLY A 116 -16.05 2.26 18.88
CA GLY A 116 -15.08 1.18 19.00
C GLY A 116 -13.91 1.32 18.02
N PHE A 117 -14.20 1.74 16.79
CA PHE A 117 -13.16 2.02 15.81
C PHE A 117 -12.31 3.22 16.20
N ASP A 118 -12.92 4.32 16.66
CA ASP A 118 -12.20 5.49 17.14
C ASP A 118 -11.30 5.16 18.32
N ALA A 119 -11.79 4.37 19.28
CA ALA A 119 -10.99 3.88 20.41
C ALA A 119 -9.80 3.01 19.95
N TRP A 120 -10.01 2.13 18.98
CA TRP A 120 -8.96 1.29 18.40
C TRP A 120 -7.89 2.13 17.70
N VAL A 121 -8.29 3.18 16.95
CA VAL A 121 -7.36 4.13 16.32
C VAL A 121 -6.56 4.89 17.37
N GLN A 122 -7.20 5.37 18.45
CA GLN A 122 -6.49 6.05 19.54
C GLN A 122 -5.49 5.13 20.25
N GLN A 123 -5.86 3.88 20.47
CA GLN A 123 -4.94 2.89 21.03
C GLN A 123 -3.72 2.71 20.13
N ALA A 124 -3.90 2.57 18.81
CA ALA A 124 -2.79 2.46 17.86
C ALA A 124 -1.88 3.70 17.88
N LYS A 125 -2.44 4.90 18.02
CA LYS A 125 -1.68 6.15 18.16
C LYS A 125 -0.88 6.23 19.45
N THR A 126 -1.37 5.65 20.52
CA THR A 126 -0.72 5.72 21.85
C THR A 126 0.38 4.67 21.99
N GLU A 127 0.14 3.45 21.51
CA GLU A 127 1.03 2.31 21.71
C GLU A 127 2.03 2.13 20.56
N GLY A 128 1.76 2.74 19.41
CA GLY A 128 2.50 2.53 18.18
C GLY A 128 3.84 3.25 18.09
N LYS A 129 4.74 2.69 17.29
CA LYS A 129 5.98 3.33 16.84
C LYS A 129 5.72 4.12 15.55
N VAL A 130 6.69 4.94 15.14
CA VAL A 130 6.64 5.60 13.82
C VAL A 130 6.99 4.58 12.73
N LEU A 131 6.18 4.50 11.68
CA LEU A 131 6.50 3.76 10.47
C LEU A 131 7.17 4.70 9.47
N ASP A 132 8.45 4.89 9.64
CA ASP A 132 9.32 5.57 8.70
C ASP A 132 9.92 4.57 7.69
N ARG A 133 10.74 5.08 6.79
CA ARG A 133 11.43 4.27 5.78
C ARG A 133 12.32 3.19 6.41
N ALA A 134 13.07 3.51 7.46
CA ALA A 134 13.98 2.56 8.11
C ALA A 134 13.21 1.42 8.77
N SER A 135 12.17 1.76 9.54
CA SER A 135 11.26 0.78 10.17
C SER A 135 10.56 -0.10 9.14
N TYR A 136 10.18 0.49 8.00
CA TYR A 136 9.58 -0.27 6.90
C TYR A 136 10.57 -1.26 6.27
N LEU A 137 11.83 -0.87 6.03
CA LEU A 137 12.86 -1.75 5.47
C LEU A 137 13.20 -2.91 6.41
N GLU A 138 13.12 -2.70 7.72
CA GLU A 138 13.20 -3.81 8.68
C GLU A 138 11.95 -4.69 8.63
N LEU A 139 10.77 -4.09 8.54
CA LEU A 139 9.51 -4.81 8.50
C LEU A 139 9.39 -5.69 7.25
N VAL A 140 9.87 -5.24 6.09
CA VAL A 140 9.74 -5.97 4.81
C VAL A 140 10.57 -7.26 4.78
N LYS A 141 11.57 -7.42 5.66
CA LYS A 141 12.35 -8.65 5.74
C LYS A 141 11.44 -9.84 6.02
N PRO A 142 11.65 -10.99 5.34
CA PRO A 142 10.83 -12.18 5.53
C PRO A 142 10.72 -12.59 7.00
N SER A 143 9.52 -12.84 7.48
CA SER A 143 9.28 -13.31 8.84
C SER A 143 7.99 -14.11 8.94
N GLU A 144 8.07 -15.30 9.55
CA GLU A 144 6.91 -16.14 9.77
C GLU A 144 6.19 -15.77 11.06
N ARG A 145 4.84 -15.85 11.04
CA ARG A 145 3.98 -15.63 12.21
C ARG A 145 4.30 -14.32 12.93
N HIS A 146 4.55 -13.25 12.13
CA HIS A 146 4.84 -11.94 12.69
C HIS A 146 3.73 -11.51 13.65
N PRO A 147 4.06 -11.03 14.86
CA PRO A 147 3.06 -10.60 15.83
C PRO A 147 2.31 -9.36 15.32
N VAL A 148 1.12 -9.13 15.86
CA VAL A 148 0.40 -7.88 15.64
C VAL A 148 1.27 -6.71 16.10
N THR A 149 1.50 -5.77 15.21
CA THR A 149 2.30 -4.57 15.47
C THR A 149 1.51 -3.35 15.05
N ARG A 150 1.57 -2.27 15.83
CA ARG A 150 0.87 -1.02 15.57
C ARG A 150 1.86 0.11 15.40
N PHE A 151 1.53 1.04 14.51
CA PHE A 151 2.31 2.23 14.23
C PHE A 151 1.42 3.46 14.42
N SER A 152 1.90 4.40 15.24
CA SER A 152 1.19 5.62 15.61
C SER A 152 1.18 6.67 14.52
N SER A 153 2.13 6.59 13.60
CA SER A 153 2.23 7.46 12.43
C SER A 153 2.93 6.76 11.28
N VAL A 154 2.67 7.23 10.07
CA VAL A 154 3.24 6.71 8.82
C VAL A 154 3.91 7.86 8.08
N GLN A 155 5.11 7.62 7.57
CA GLN A 155 5.82 8.59 6.74
C GLN A 155 5.01 8.89 5.47
N ASP A 156 4.88 10.17 5.15
CA ASP A 156 4.16 10.61 3.96
C ASP A 156 4.73 10.00 2.69
N GLY A 157 3.82 9.57 1.80
CA GLY A 157 4.18 8.97 0.52
C GLY A 157 4.75 7.55 0.61
N LEU A 158 4.82 6.93 1.80
CA LEU A 158 5.39 5.58 1.96
C LEU A 158 4.69 4.55 1.07
N TYR A 159 3.36 4.52 1.05
CA TYR A 159 2.59 3.59 0.22
C TYR A 159 2.91 3.76 -1.28
N ASN A 160 2.99 5.00 -1.76
CA ASN A 160 3.32 5.28 -3.16
C ASN A 160 4.73 4.80 -3.51
N ARG A 161 5.70 4.92 -2.60
CA ARG A 161 7.05 4.37 -2.80
C ARG A 161 7.05 2.85 -2.82
N VAL A 162 6.23 2.21 -1.98
CA VAL A 162 6.04 0.75 -2.00
C VAL A 162 5.43 0.30 -3.32
N LEU A 163 4.35 0.94 -3.75
CA LEU A 163 3.67 0.67 -5.02
C LEU A 163 4.62 0.82 -6.22
N ASN A 164 5.46 1.86 -6.19
CA ASN A 164 6.43 2.15 -7.25
C ASN A 164 7.79 1.46 -7.06
N MET A 165 7.91 0.54 -6.09
CA MET A 165 9.09 -0.28 -5.83
C MET A 165 10.39 0.53 -5.59
N CYS A 166 10.28 1.71 -4.98
CA CYS A 166 11.40 2.64 -4.76
C CYS A 166 11.57 3.08 -3.30
N VAL A 167 11.28 2.20 -2.35
CA VAL A 167 11.51 2.47 -0.94
C VAL A 167 13.00 2.44 -0.59
N GLU A 168 13.76 1.54 -1.20
CA GLU A 168 15.20 1.45 -0.98
C GLU A 168 15.94 2.66 -1.56
N GLU A 169 17.06 3.02 -0.92
CA GLU A 169 17.89 4.14 -1.35
C GLU A 169 18.53 3.87 -2.71
N GLY A 170 18.49 4.84 -3.59
CA GLY A 170 19.03 4.73 -4.92
C GLY A 170 18.16 3.98 -5.93
N LYS A 171 16.99 3.49 -5.54
CA LYS A 171 16.05 2.90 -6.49
C LYS A 171 15.17 3.96 -7.12
N MET A 172 15.24 4.07 -8.45
CA MET A 172 14.29 4.88 -9.23
C MET A 172 12.89 4.26 -9.15
N CYS A 173 11.90 5.11 -8.97
CA CYS A 173 10.50 4.67 -8.93
C CYS A 173 10.03 4.18 -10.30
N MET A 174 9.21 3.13 -10.31
CA MET A 174 8.74 2.47 -11.52
C MET A 174 8.01 3.44 -12.46
N HIS A 175 7.19 4.35 -11.96
CA HIS A 175 6.51 5.35 -12.78
C HIS A 175 7.48 6.30 -13.49
N HIS A 176 8.64 6.63 -12.89
CA HIS A 176 9.68 7.42 -13.55
C HIS A 176 10.35 6.62 -14.66
N MET A 177 10.64 5.34 -14.43
CA MET A 177 11.18 4.46 -15.48
C MET A 177 10.23 4.37 -16.68
N MET A 178 8.94 4.18 -16.41
CA MET A 178 7.90 4.15 -17.47
C MET A 178 7.79 5.48 -18.23
N ALA A 179 7.92 6.62 -17.53
CA ALA A 179 7.92 7.93 -18.17
C ALA A 179 9.15 8.14 -19.06
N ILE A 180 10.33 7.67 -18.64
CA ILE A 180 11.55 7.69 -19.45
C ILE A 180 11.36 6.84 -20.71
N ASP A 181 10.85 5.62 -20.56
CA ASP A 181 10.60 4.71 -21.69
C ASP A 181 9.59 5.31 -22.68
N ALA A 182 8.50 5.89 -22.18
CA ALA A 182 7.51 6.58 -23.01
C ALA A 182 8.08 7.79 -23.77
N ALA A 183 9.10 8.45 -23.20
CA ALA A 183 9.79 9.58 -23.83
C ALA A 183 10.85 9.16 -24.86
N GLY A 184 11.08 7.85 -25.07
CA GLY A 184 12.05 7.32 -26.03
C GLY A 184 13.23 6.59 -25.40
N GLY A 185 13.15 6.25 -24.11
CA GLY A 185 14.11 5.40 -23.41
C GLY A 185 15.55 5.91 -23.49
N ALA A 186 16.46 5.03 -23.94
CA ALA A 186 17.88 5.33 -24.07
C ALA A 186 18.20 6.56 -24.95
N ALA A 187 17.42 6.78 -26.01
CA ALA A 187 17.61 7.92 -26.90
C ALA A 187 17.27 9.26 -26.18
N TYR A 188 16.23 9.26 -25.35
CA TYR A 188 15.88 10.41 -24.51
C TYR A 188 16.96 10.68 -23.47
N MET A 189 17.42 9.66 -22.77
CA MET A 189 18.46 9.78 -21.73
C MET A 189 19.76 10.36 -22.30
N LYS A 190 20.19 9.90 -23.47
CA LYS A 190 21.35 10.44 -24.19
C LYS A 190 21.15 11.92 -24.56
N LYS A 191 19.94 12.31 -24.97
CA LYS A 191 19.60 13.70 -25.33
C LYS A 191 19.69 14.64 -24.12
N VAL A 192 19.35 14.16 -22.92
CA VAL A 192 19.44 14.94 -21.67
C VAL A 192 20.82 14.82 -20.98
N GLY A 193 21.80 14.18 -21.63
CA GLY A 193 23.18 14.08 -21.16
C GLY A 193 23.42 13.02 -20.10
N LEU A 194 22.53 12.03 -20.00
CA LEU A 194 22.70 10.88 -19.12
C LEU A 194 23.12 9.65 -19.93
N ASN A 195 24.23 9.01 -19.56
CA ASN A 195 24.71 7.79 -20.20
C ASN A 195 24.10 6.58 -19.50
N LEU A 196 23.59 5.63 -20.29
CA LEU A 196 23.11 4.34 -19.83
C LEU A 196 24.24 3.29 -19.91
N PRO A 197 24.25 2.25 -19.05
CA PRO A 197 23.28 1.88 -18.00
C PRO A 197 23.62 2.40 -16.59
N ASP A 198 24.85 2.86 -16.34
CA ASP A 198 25.33 3.14 -14.97
C ASP A 198 24.70 4.39 -14.35
N ASP A 199 24.37 5.39 -15.16
CA ASP A 199 23.84 6.66 -14.69
C ASP A 199 22.35 6.59 -14.24
N VAL A 200 21.58 5.65 -14.77
CA VAL A 200 20.14 5.54 -14.43
C VAL A 200 19.91 4.89 -13.09
N CYS A 201 20.83 4.06 -12.64
CA CYS A 201 20.74 3.32 -11.38
C CYS A 201 21.35 4.04 -10.19
N SER A 202 21.95 5.23 -10.38
CA SER A 202 22.53 6.00 -9.28
C SER A 202 21.52 6.97 -8.66
N VAL A 203 21.61 7.17 -7.33
CA VAL A 203 20.74 8.09 -6.57
C VAL A 203 20.81 9.51 -7.13
N GLU A 204 22.01 9.95 -7.44
CA GLU A 204 22.32 11.32 -7.88
C GLU A 204 21.69 11.64 -9.25
N ASN A 205 21.62 10.65 -10.13
CA ASN A 205 21.04 10.78 -11.46
C ASN A 205 19.52 10.57 -11.44
N ALA A 206 18.99 9.76 -10.54
CA ALA A 206 17.54 9.60 -10.36
C ALA A 206 16.87 10.93 -10.04
N ASP A 207 17.39 11.69 -9.07
CA ASP A 207 16.86 13.00 -8.70
C ASP A 207 16.96 14.02 -9.86
N ARG A 208 18.02 13.97 -10.64
CA ARG A 208 18.20 14.81 -11.81
C ARG A 208 17.20 14.46 -12.92
N VAL A 209 16.93 13.19 -13.17
CA VAL A 209 15.92 12.73 -14.14
C VAL A 209 14.52 13.15 -13.70
N VAL A 210 14.20 12.98 -12.41
CA VAL A 210 12.94 13.43 -11.84
C VAL A 210 12.76 14.94 -12.02
N ALA A 211 13.75 15.74 -11.68
CA ALA A 211 13.69 17.20 -11.84
C ALA A 211 13.49 17.63 -13.31
N LEU A 212 14.08 16.91 -14.26
CA LEU A 212 13.91 17.16 -15.69
C LEU A 212 12.49 16.79 -16.19
N LEU A 213 11.91 15.72 -15.65
CA LEU A 213 10.54 15.32 -15.97
C LEU A 213 9.53 16.28 -15.39
N ASP A 214 9.69 16.74 -14.16
CA ASP A 214 8.83 17.72 -13.50
C ASP A 214 8.86 19.08 -14.23
N GLN A 215 10.02 19.51 -14.72
CA GLN A 215 10.15 20.74 -15.53
C GLN A 215 9.38 20.62 -16.87
N ARG A 216 9.39 19.45 -17.50
CA ARG A 216 8.67 19.21 -18.75
C ARG A 216 7.15 19.25 -18.56
N ASP A 217 6.66 18.62 -17.50
CA ASP A 217 5.23 18.59 -17.17
C ASP A 217 4.71 20.01 -16.85
N SER A 218 5.54 20.82 -16.20
CA SER A 218 5.25 22.24 -15.93
C SER A 218 5.19 23.08 -17.22
N GLN A 219 6.05 22.78 -18.21
CA GLN A 219 6.06 23.47 -19.52
C GLN A 219 4.96 22.98 -20.47
N GLY A 220 4.58 21.70 -20.40
CA GLY A 220 3.49 21.11 -21.18
C GLY A 220 2.12 21.63 -20.76
N ALA A 221 1.93 21.97 -19.50
CA ALA A 221 0.69 22.56 -19.00
C ALA A 221 0.45 24.00 -19.46
N VAL A 222 1.50 24.73 -19.83
CA VAL A 222 1.42 26.13 -20.33
C VAL A 222 1.12 26.16 -21.84
N ALA A 223 1.38 25.09 -22.58
CA ALA A 223 1.20 25.02 -24.03
C ALA A 223 -0.24 24.59 -24.46
N GLN A 224 -1.14 24.34 -23.52
CA GLN A 224 -2.54 23.95 -23.75
C GLN A 224 -3.57 24.98 -23.25
N GLN A 225 -3.16 26.23 -23.05
CA GLN A 225 -4.09 27.36 -22.78
C GLN A 225 -4.24 28.25 -24.01
#